data_9754bf61938ce141fd50a44811e1fcb0
#
_entry.id   9754bf61938ce141fd50a44811e1fcb0
#
_cell.length_a   1.000
_cell.length_b   1.000
_cell.length_c   1.000
_cell.angle_alpha   90.00
_cell.angle_beta   90.00
_cell.angle_gamma   90.00
#
_symmetry.space_group_name_H-M   'P 1'
#
loop_
_entity.id
_entity.type
_entity.pdbx_description
1 polymer ?
#
loop_
_entity_poly.entity_id
_entity_poly.type
_entity_poly.pdbx_seq_one_letter_code
_entity_poly.pdbx_strand_id
1 'polypeptide(L)'
;MPTATKETLGFKAEVKQLLNLMIHSLYSNKEIFLRELISNAADAADKLRFEALSNNALYESDGELRIRISIDKKARTLTVSDNGVGMSRDEVVQNIGTIAKSGTREFFQSLTGEQAKDAKLIGQFGVGFYSAFIVADRVTLVTRRAGLPESEAVRWECDMTKGAGEYTIERADKAARGTDVILHLREGEDELLEDWRLKAIVRKYSDHIGVAVLINEETVNQASALWTRPKSEISEEQYVEFYRHVGHDFEAPLAWTHNRVEGRQEYTQLLYIPSHAPFDLWDRQHRHGLKLYVRRVFIMDDAEQLMPTYLRFVRGIVDSNDLPLNVSREILQQSKDVEAIR
;
A
#
# COMPACT_ATOMS: atom_id res chain seq x y z
N MET A 1 -31.59 -4.53 51.20
CA MET A 1 -30.58 -3.83 50.37
C MET A 1 -30.94 -4.11 48.91
N PRO A 2 -31.16 -3.09 48.06
CA PRO A 2 -31.44 -3.35 46.67
C PRO A 2 -30.17 -3.91 46.02
N THR A 3 -30.29 -5.07 45.40
CA THR A 3 -29.25 -5.69 44.57
C THR A 3 -29.01 -4.79 43.37
N ALA A 4 -27.81 -4.23 43.28
CA ALA A 4 -27.40 -3.44 42.13
C ALA A 4 -27.43 -4.34 40.86
N THR A 5 -28.36 -4.09 39.97
CA THR A 5 -28.46 -4.77 38.68
C THR A 5 -27.31 -4.28 37.81
N LYS A 6 -26.36 -5.16 37.50
CA LYS A 6 -25.28 -4.86 36.56
C LYS A 6 -25.86 -4.77 35.15
N GLU A 7 -25.80 -3.59 34.55
CA GLU A 7 -26.20 -3.36 33.15
C GLU A 7 -24.97 -3.31 32.27
N THR A 8 -24.99 -4.01 31.12
CA THR A 8 -23.94 -3.99 30.13
C THR A 8 -24.45 -3.22 28.92
N LEU A 9 -23.83 -2.07 28.63
CA LEU A 9 -24.16 -1.21 27.47
C LEU A 9 -23.04 -1.26 26.44
N GLY A 10 -23.40 -1.27 25.15
CA GLY A 10 -22.48 -1.15 24.05
C GLY A 10 -22.15 0.32 23.72
N PHE A 11 -20.91 0.58 23.27
CA PHE A 11 -20.54 1.89 22.77
C PHE A 11 -21.30 2.19 21.47
N LYS A 12 -21.77 3.43 21.32
CA LYS A 12 -22.31 3.97 20.06
C LYS A 12 -21.24 4.80 19.38
N ALA A 13 -21.08 4.67 18.06
CA ALA A 13 -20.10 5.41 17.30
C ALA A 13 -20.76 6.46 16.40
N GLU A 14 -20.24 7.68 16.44
CA GLU A 14 -20.52 8.77 15.51
C GLU A 14 -19.64 8.57 14.27
N VAL A 15 -20.15 7.90 13.23
CA VAL A 15 -19.40 7.51 12.03
C VAL A 15 -18.75 8.72 11.35
N LYS A 16 -19.45 9.85 11.29
CA LYS A 16 -18.92 11.10 10.72
C LYS A 16 -17.67 11.59 11.45
N GLN A 17 -17.71 11.61 12.78
CA GLN A 17 -16.57 12.06 13.58
C GLN A 17 -15.40 11.09 13.49
N LEU A 18 -15.66 9.78 13.46
CA LEU A 18 -14.63 8.77 13.26
C LEU A 18 -13.94 8.93 11.90
N LEU A 19 -14.70 9.10 10.81
CA LEU A 19 -14.13 9.36 9.49
C LEU A 19 -13.28 10.63 9.47
N ASN A 20 -13.76 11.73 10.05
CA ASN A 20 -13.01 12.97 10.14
C ASN A 20 -11.72 12.81 10.95
N LEU A 21 -11.74 12.12 12.08
CA LEU A 21 -10.55 11.81 12.87
C LEU A 21 -9.57 10.95 12.07
N MET A 22 -10.06 9.95 11.37
CA MET A 22 -9.22 9.09 10.52
C MET A 22 -8.56 9.87 9.38
N ILE A 23 -9.33 10.72 8.68
CA ILE A 23 -8.85 11.51 7.55
C ILE A 23 -7.81 12.55 8.00
N HIS A 24 -8.04 13.24 9.11
CA HIS A 24 -7.21 14.39 9.53
C HIS A 24 -6.14 14.08 10.58
N SER A 25 -6.26 12.98 11.32
CA SER A 25 -5.36 12.68 12.43
C SER A 25 -4.44 11.48 12.20
N LEU A 26 -4.82 10.53 11.33
CA LEU A 26 -4.01 9.33 11.07
C LEU A 26 -2.92 9.56 10.02
N TYR A 27 -3.07 10.54 9.15
CA TYR A 27 -2.16 10.73 8.04
C TYR A 27 -1.57 12.14 8.05
N SER A 28 -0.30 12.24 8.40
CA SER A 28 0.47 13.48 8.38
C SER A 28 0.82 13.96 6.96
N ASN A 29 0.81 13.06 5.98
CA ASN A 29 1.15 13.34 4.58
C ASN A 29 0.01 12.90 3.67
N LYS A 30 -0.54 13.85 2.88
CA LYS A 30 -1.64 13.57 1.95
C LYS A 30 -1.29 12.58 0.85
N GLU A 31 -0.02 12.49 0.42
CA GLU A 31 0.43 11.55 -0.63
C GLU A 31 0.08 10.08 -0.33
N ILE A 32 -0.12 9.77 0.93
CA ILE A 32 -0.42 8.42 1.41
C ILE A 32 -1.71 7.86 0.80
N PHE A 33 -2.66 8.72 0.39
CA PHE A 33 -3.88 8.24 -0.25
C PHE A 33 -3.58 7.36 -1.48
N LEU A 34 -2.63 7.78 -2.31
CA LEU A 34 -2.28 7.06 -3.54
C LEU A 34 -1.54 5.75 -3.21
N ARG A 35 -0.66 5.76 -2.22
CA ARG A 35 -0.01 4.55 -1.69
C ARG A 35 -1.06 3.51 -1.25
N GLU A 36 -2.06 3.93 -0.50
CA GLU A 36 -3.11 3.03 0.01
C GLU A 36 -3.97 2.46 -1.13
N LEU A 37 -4.39 3.29 -2.09
CA LEU A 37 -5.19 2.82 -3.22
C LEU A 37 -4.41 1.84 -4.11
N ILE A 38 -3.13 2.14 -4.40
CA ILE A 38 -2.26 1.24 -5.16
C ILE A 38 -2.03 -0.08 -4.39
N SER A 39 -1.84 -0.01 -3.07
CA SER A 39 -1.69 -1.21 -2.25
C SER A 39 -2.95 -2.09 -2.26
N ASN A 40 -4.13 -1.49 -2.19
CA ASN A 40 -5.40 -2.23 -2.28
C ASN A 40 -5.59 -2.86 -3.67
N ALA A 41 -5.21 -2.16 -4.73
CA ALA A 41 -5.24 -2.67 -6.10
C ALA A 41 -4.26 -3.84 -6.30
N ALA A 42 -3.06 -3.76 -5.70
CA ALA A 42 -2.09 -4.85 -5.71
C ALA A 42 -2.61 -6.08 -4.94
N ASP A 43 -3.24 -5.88 -3.79
CA ASP A 43 -3.89 -6.96 -3.03
C ASP A 43 -5.00 -7.63 -3.84
N ALA A 44 -5.80 -6.86 -4.59
CA ALA A 44 -6.84 -7.40 -5.47
C ALA A 44 -6.25 -8.23 -6.63
N ALA A 45 -5.11 -7.83 -7.15
CA ALA A 45 -4.36 -8.59 -8.16
C ALA A 45 -3.81 -9.90 -7.58
N ASP A 46 -3.19 -9.86 -6.40
CA ASP A 46 -2.65 -11.05 -5.75
C ASP A 46 -3.76 -12.03 -5.32
N LYS A 47 -4.90 -11.52 -4.86
CA LYS A 47 -6.08 -12.33 -4.58
C LYS A 47 -6.59 -13.04 -5.84
N LEU A 48 -6.63 -12.35 -6.98
CA LEU A 48 -7.01 -12.98 -8.25
C LEU A 48 -6.01 -14.05 -8.66
N ARG A 49 -4.69 -13.80 -8.57
CA ARG A 49 -3.66 -14.82 -8.85
C ARG A 49 -3.89 -16.08 -8.03
N PHE A 50 -4.17 -15.91 -6.75
CA PHE A 50 -4.40 -17.03 -5.85
C PHE A 50 -5.67 -17.80 -6.20
N GLU A 51 -6.80 -17.14 -6.40
CA GLU A 51 -8.06 -17.78 -6.76
C GLU A 51 -7.97 -18.46 -8.14
N ALA A 52 -7.22 -17.88 -9.06
CA ALA A 52 -7.00 -18.43 -10.40
C ALA A 52 -6.15 -19.71 -10.41
N LEU A 53 -5.41 -20.02 -9.34
CA LEU A 53 -4.72 -21.32 -9.20
C LEU A 53 -5.71 -22.49 -9.26
N SER A 54 -6.90 -22.30 -8.74
CA SER A 54 -7.98 -23.31 -8.78
C SER A 54 -8.93 -23.13 -9.94
N ASN A 55 -9.06 -21.92 -10.49
CA ASN A 55 -9.97 -21.59 -11.58
C ASN A 55 -9.38 -20.52 -12.51
N ASN A 56 -8.59 -20.95 -13.49
CA ASN A 56 -7.92 -20.05 -14.44
C ASN A 56 -8.90 -19.20 -15.30
N ALA A 57 -10.19 -19.61 -15.39
CA ALA A 57 -11.20 -18.83 -16.11
C ALA A 57 -11.48 -17.46 -15.46
N LEU A 58 -11.08 -17.24 -14.20
CA LEU A 58 -11.20 -15.96 -13.53
C LEU A 58 -10.34 -14.85 -14.16
N TYR A 59 -9.29 -15.18 -14.92
CA TYR A 59 -8.55 -14.22 -15.70
C TYR A 59 -9.35 -13.64 -16.88
N GLU A 60 -10.46 -14.30 -17.25
CA GLU A 60 -11.27 -13.93 -18.40
C GLU A 60 -10.40 -13.82 -19.67
N SER A 61 -10.44 -12.69 -20.41
CA SER A 61 -9.60 -12.45 -21.59
C SER A 61 -8.32 -11.66 -21.30
N ASP A 62 -8.06 -11.30 -20.02
CA ASP A 62 -6.96 -10.40 -19.64
C ASP A 62 -6.15 -11.00 -18.47
N GLY A 63 -5.09 -11.72 -18.79
CA GLY A 63 -4.19 -12.34 -17.81
C GLY A 63 -3.09 -11.42 -17.29
N GLU A 64 -2.87 -10.26 -17.90
CA GLU A 64 -1.84 -9.32 -17.48
C GLU A 64 -2.39 -8.36 -16.43
N LEU A 65 -1.96 -8.54 -15.18
CA LEU A 65 -2.41 -7.73 -14.06
C LEU A 65 -1.68 -6.39 -14.02
N ARG A 66 -2.46 -5.32 -13.87
CA ARG A 66 -1.94 -3.94 -13.87
C ARG A 66 -2.85 -2.99 -13.10
N ILE A 67 -2.27 -1.88 -12.72
CA ILE A 67 -2.96 -0.74 -12.09
C ILE A 67 -2.82 0.44 -13.04
N ARG A 68 -3.92 1.08 -13.38
CA ARG A 68 -3.93 2.30 -14.20
C ARG A 68 -4.33 3.50 -13.38
N ILE A 69 -3.64 4.59 -13.59
CA ILE A 69 -3.97 5.89 -13.02
C ILE A 69 -4.29 6.82 -14.17
N SER A 70 -5.48 7.38 -14.18
CA SER A 70 -5.94 8.31 -15.21
C SER A 70 -6.48 9.60 -14.61
N ILE A 71 -6.33 10.70 -15.34
CA ILE A 71 -6.68 12.05 -14.92
C ILE A 71 -7.68 12.63 -15.91
N ASP A 72 -8.78 13.19 -15.41
CA ASP A 72 -9.63 14.11 -16.17
C ASP A 72 -9.56 15.50 -15.55
N LYS A 73 -8.78 16.39 -16.18
CA LYS A 73 -8.62 17.80 -15.72
C LYS A 73 -9.91 18.58 -15.78
N LYS A 74 -10.83 18.27 -16.71
CA LYS A 74 -12.11 19.00 -16.85
C LYS A 74 -13.10 18.61 -15.76
N ALA A 75 -13.20 17.31 -15.49
CA ALA A 75 -14.04 16.79 -14.41
C ALA A 75 -13.39 16.92 -13.04
N ARG A 76 -12.07 17.30 -12.98
CA ARG A 76 -11.25 17.32 -11.77
C ARG A 76 -11.26 15.98 -11.04
N THR A 77 -11.09 14.89 -11.81
CA THR A 77 -11.08 13.54 -11.26
C THR A 77 -9.74 12.85 -11.48
N LEU A 78 -9.38 12.07 -10.49
CA LEU A 78 -8.28 11.12 -10.51
C LEU A 78 -8.88 9.73 -10.35
N THR A 79 -8.58 8.81 -11.27
CA THR A 79 -9.08 7.43 -11.21
C THR A 79 -7.92 6.47 -11.04
N VAL A 80 -8.02 5.58 -10.05
CA VAL A 80 -7.14 4.44 -9.86
C VAL A 80 -7.93 3.18 -10.20
N SER A 81 -7.52 2.47 -11.25
CA SER A 81 -8.17 1.28 -11.78
C SER A 81 -7.28 0.06 -11.65
N ASP A 82 -7.81 -1.07 -11.19
CA ASP A 82 -7.17 -2.38 -11.24
C ASP A 82 -8.00 -3.36 -12.08
N ASN A 83 -7.34 -4.36 -12.64
CA ASN A 83 -7.97 -5.51 -13.25
C ASN A 83 -7.82 -6.78 -12.38
N GLY A 84 -7.80 -6.59 -11.07
CA GLY A 84 -7.75 -7.66 -10.07
C GLY A 84 -9.06 -8.41 -9.92
N VAL A 85 -9.26 -9.00 -8.75
CA VAL A 85 -10.41 -9.86 -8.47
C VAL A 85 -11.75 -9.13 -8.47
N GLY A 86 -11.77 -7.80 -8.22
CA GLY A 86 -12.98 -7.02 -8.04
C GLY A 86 -13.82 -7.43 -6.82
N MET A 87 -15.04 -6.90 -6.75
CA MET A 87 -15.97 -7.17 -5.63
C MET A 87 -17.40 -7.36 -6.14
N SER A 88 -18.12 -8.29 -5.50
CA SER A 88 -19.57 -8.40 -5.60
C SER A 88 -20.25 -7.33 -4.75
N ARG A 89 -21.59 -7.16 -4.91
CA ARG A 89 -22.38 -6.22 -4.12
C ARG A 89 -22.22 -6.44 -2.62
N ASP A 90 -22.28 -7.67 -2.17
CA ASP A 90 -22.19 -8.01 -0.76
C ASP A 90 -20.79 -7.74 -0.21
N GLU A 91 -19.74 -8.03 -0.99
CA GLU A 91 -18.36 -7.69 -0.63
C GLU A 91 -18.15 -6.17 -0.54
N VAL A 92 -18.77 -5.36 -1.41
CA VAL A 92 -18.73 -3.89 -1.30
C VAL A 92 -19.38 -3.42 -0.01
N VAL A 93 -20.57 -3.89 0.31
CA VAL A 93 -21.27 -3.54 1.56
C VAL A 93 -20.45 -3.94 2.79
N GLN A 94 -19.83 -5.11 2.76
CA GLN A 94 -19.05 -5.61 3.90
C GLN A 94 -17.69 -4.90 4.04
N ASN A 95 -16.95 -4.69 2.96
CA ASN A 95 -15.55 -4.25 3.01
C ASN A 95 -15.39 -2.74 2.84
N ILE A 96 -16.32 -2.09 2.11
CA ILE A 96 -16.30 -0.65 1.88
C ILE A 96 -17.36 0.05 2.73
N GLY A 97 -18.48 -0.60 3.00
CA GLY A 97 -19.54 -0.06 3.87
C GLY A 97 -19.28 -0.20 5.38
N THR A 98 -18.22 -0.92 5.78
CA THR A 98 -17.88 -1.13 7.20
C THR A 98 -16.46 -0.63 7.48
N ILE A 99 -16.35 0.42 8.29
CA ILE A 99 -15.06 1.01 8.69
C ILE A 99 -14.25 0.00 9.51
N ALA A 100 -12.93 -0.06 9.25
CA ALA A 100 -11.98 -0.97 9.90
C ALA A 100 -12.24 -2.47 9.66
N LYS A 101 -13.05 -2.82 8.66
CA LYS A 101 -13.18 -4.18 8.16
C LYS A 101 -12.28 -4.38 6.94
N SER A 102 -11.45 -5.42 6.95
CA SER A 102 -10.50 -5.72 5.88
C SER A 102 -10.80 -7.08 5.25
N GLY A 103 -11.31 -7.06 4.00
CA GLY A 103 -11.45 -8.28 3.19
C GLY A 103 -10.11 -8.96 2.89
N THR A 104 -9.02 -8.19 2.85
CA THR A 104 -7.65 -8.71 2.74
C THR A 104 -7.26 -9.52 3.98
N ARG A 105 -7.61 -9.07 5.19
CA ARG A 105 -7.36 -9.81 6.43
C ARG A 105 -8.20 -11.10 6.50
N GLU A 106 -9.47 -11.04 6.13
CA GLU A 106 -10.35 -12.21 6.10
C GLU A 106 -9.82 -13.26 5.11
N PHE A 107 -9.40 -12.81 3.94
CA PHE A 107 -8.79 -13.67 2.94
C PHE A 107 -7.49 -14.30 3.47
N PHE A 108 -6.59 -13.52 4.07
CA PHE A 108 -5.35 -14.03 4.67
C PHE A 108 -5.61 -15.11 5.74
N GLN A 109 -6.63 -14.93 6.57
CA GLN A 109 -7.02 -15.92 7.59
C GLN A 109 -7.60 -17.19 7.00
N SER A 110 -8.11 -17.16 5.78
CA SER A 110 -8.61 -18.37 5.07
C SER A 110 -7.50 -19.19 4.43
N LEU A 111 -6.29 -18.63 4.28
CA LEU A 111 -5.14 -19.32 3.72
C LEU A 111 -4.51 -20.24 4.77
N THR A 112 -4.05 -21.41 4.34
CA THR A 112 -3.42 -22.43 5.22
C THR A 112 -2.03 -22.81 4.72
N GLY A 113 -1.12 -23.14 5.65
CA GLY A 113 0.20 -23.67 5.35
C GLY A 113 1.11 -22.73 4.56
N GLU A 114 1.74 -23.22 3.49
CA GLU A 114 2.67 -22.45 2.64
C GLU A 114 1.97 -21.31 1.90
N GLN A 115 0.69 -21.46 1.57
CA GLN A 115 -0.10 -20.44 0.90
C GLN A 115 -0.16 -19.11 1.67
N ALA A 116 -0.24 -19.18 3.00
CA ALA A 116 -0.24 -18.00 3.85
C ALA A 116 1.13 -17.27 3.83
N LYS A 117 2.23 -18.02 3.63
CA LYS A 117 3.59 -17.46 3.53
C LYS A 117 3.82 -16.74 2.20
N ASP A 118 3.26 -17.26 1.12
CA ASP A 118 3.41 -16.70 -0.22
C ASP A 118 2.51 -15.49 -0.47
N ALA A 119 1.44 -15.32 0.30
CA ALA A 119 0.50 -14.21 0.16
C ALA A 119 1.10 -12.90 0.69
N LYS A 120 1.48 -11.99 -0.21
CA LYS A 120 2.11 -10.69 0.09
C LYS A 120 1.08 -9.57 0.32
N LEU A 121 -0.05 -9.87 0.91
CA LEU A 121 -1.16 -8.93 1.09
C LEU A 121 -0.83 -7.82 2.08
N ILE A 122 -1.15 -6.57 1.73
CA ILE A 122 -0.69 -5.35 2.41
C ILE A 122 -1.80 -4.73 3.27
N GLY A 123 -3.05 -4.72 2.80
CA GLY A 123 -4.18 -3.98 3.36
C GLY A 123 -4.87 -4.67 4.54
N GLN A 124 -4.25 -4.72 5.73
CA GLN A 124 -4.76 -5.46 6.88
C GLN A 124 -5.71 -4.67 7.81
N PHE A 125 -5.70 -3.33 7.74
CA PHE A 125 -6.42 -2.49 8.73
C PHE A 125 -7.84 -2.13 8.32
N GLY A 126 -8.20 -2.20 7.03
CA GLY A 126 -9.53 -1.85 6.53
C GLY A 126 -9.85 -0.35 6.61
N VAL A 127 -8.83 0.50 6.65
CA VAL A 127 -8.97 1.96 6.71
C VAL A 127 -8.30 2.68 5.55
N GLY A 128 -7.41 2.01 4.82
CA GLY A 128 -6.61 2.60 3.73
C GLY A 128 -7.47 3.22 2.62
N PHE A 129 -8.60 2.60 2.29
CA PHE A 129 -9.53 3.14 1.28
C PHE A 129 -10.01 4.55 1.62
N TYR A 130 -10.31 4.81 2.88
CA TYR A 130 -10.85 6.11 3.31
C TYR A 130 -9.83 7.24 3.25
N SER A 131 -8.53 6.94 3.07
CA SER A 131 -7.50 7.95 2.80
C SER A 131 -7.78 8.75 1.52
N ALA A 132 -8.58 8.21 0.58
CA ALA A 132 -9.05 8.91 -0.60
C ALA A 132 -9.77 10.24 -0.25
N PHE A 133 -10.46 10.28 0.90
CA PHE A 133 -11.15 11.48 1.36
C PHE A 133 -10.21 12.57 1.94
N ILE A 134 -8.90 12.33 2.01
CA ILE A 134 -7.94 13.39 2.31
C ILE A 134 -7.91 14.41 1.18
N VAL A 135 -8.01 13.96 -0.06
CA VAL A 135 -7.86 14.77 -1.28
C VAL A 135 -9.16 14.92 -2.08
N ALA A 136 -10.19 14.16 -1.76
CA ALA A 136 -11.47 14.14 -2.50
C ALA A 136 -12.65 14.43 -1.59
N ASP A 137 -13.62 15.21 -2.09
CA ASP A 137 -14.89 15.44 -1.41
C ASP A 137 -15.92 14.35 -1.72
N ARG A 138 -15.78 13.72 -2.88
CA ARG A 138 -16.62 12.61 -3.31
C ARG A 138 -15.76 11.50 -3.89
N VAL A 139 -16.06 10.28 -3.53
CA VAL A 139 -15.41 9.07 -4.04
C VAL A 139 -16.46 8.16 -4.64
N THR A 140 -16.26 7.78 -5.90
CA THR A 140 -17.08 6.80 -6.61
C THR A 140 -16.24 5.55 -6.82
N LEU A 141 -16.80 4.38 -6.51
CA LEU A 141 -16.18 3.09 -6.77
C LEU A 141 -17.07 2.29 -7.71
N VAL A 142 -16.50 1.80 -8.82
CA VAL A 142 -17.19 0.92 -9.76
C VAL A 142 -16.41 -0.40 -9.81
N THR A 143 -17.08 -1.51 -9.50
CA THR A 143 -16.39 -2.80 -9.38
C THR A 143 -17.22 -3.94 -9.93
N ARG A 144 -16.54 -4.93 -10.51
CA ARG A 144 -17.13 -6.21 -10.92
C ARG A 144 -16.22 -7.35 -10.47
N ARG A 145 -16.79 -8.28 -9.75
CA ARG A 145 -16.11 -9.49 -9.30
C ARG A 145 -15.77 -10.38 -10.50
N ALA A 146 -14.56 -10.93 -10.55
CA ALA A 146 -14.15 -11.90 -11.56
C ALA A 146 -15.12 -13.08 -11.60
N GLY A 147 -15.50 -13.47 -12.82
CA GLY A 147 -16.47 -14.55 -13.06
C GLY A 147 -17.95 -14.15 -12.96
N LEU A 148 -18.29 -12.91 -12.57
CA LEU A 148 -19.63 -12.40 -12.62
C LEU A 148 -19.92 -11.71 -13.99
N PRO A 149 -21.16 -11.73 -14.49
CA PRO A 149 -21.54 -11.03 -15.71
C PRO A 149 -21.42 -9.50 -15.56
N GLU A 150 -21.32 -8.78 -16.68
CA GLU A 150 -21.16 -7.32 -16.73
C GLU A 150 -22.26 -6.58 -15.94
N SER A 151 -23.50 -7.04 -16.03
CA SER A 151 -24.68 -6.45 -15.38
C SER A 151 -24.72 -6.63 -13.85
N GLU A 152 -23.83 -7.45 -13.28
CA GLU A 152 -23.67 -7.62 -11.82
C GLU A 152 -22.59 -6.70 -11.24
N ALA A 153 -22.05 -5.79 -12.05
CA ALA A 153 -21.17 -4.74 -11.55
C ALA A 153 -21.94 -3.80 -10.62
N VAL A 154 -21.19 -3.16 -9.73
CA VAL A 154 -21.73 -2.32 -8.66
C VAL A 154 -21.05 -0.96 -8.67
N ARG A 155 -21.85 0.10 -8.56
CA ARG A 155 -21.39 1.45 -8.27
C ARG A 155 -21.72 1.79 -6.83
N TRP A 156 -20.69 2.17 -6.10
CA TRP A 156 -20.78 2.73 -4.76
C TRP A 156 -20.32 4.19 -4.82
N GLU A 157 -20.99 5.08 -4.09
CA GLU A 157 -20.58 6.48 -4.04
C GLU A 157 -20.83 7.06 -2.65
N CYS A 158 -19.84 7.80 -2.14
CA CYS A 158 -19.94 8.59 -0.92
C CYS A 158 -19.53 10.02 -1.21
N ASP A 159 -20.38 10.97 -0.81
CA ASP A 159 -20.18 12.40 -0.97
C ASP A 159 -20.18 13.06 0.41
N MET A 160 -18.99 13.47 0.85
CA MET A 160 -18.78 14.06 2.19
C MET A 160 -19.42 15.44 2.32
N THR A 161 -19.77 16.11 1.22
CA THR A 161 -20.44 17.42 1.23
C THR A 161 -21.92 17.31 1.54
N LYS A 162 -22.57 16.18 1.21
CA LYS A 162 -24.01 15.96 1.39
C LYS A 162 -24.38 15.33 2.72
N GLY A 163 -23.46 14.72 3.39
CA GLY A 163 -23.71 14.05 4.68
C GLY A 163 -22.67 12.96 4.93
N ALA A 164 -21.73 13.22 5.83
CA ALA A 164 -20.70 12.24 6.12
C ALA A 164 -21.27 11.02 6.88
N GLY A 165 -21.00 9.83 6.35
CA GLY A 165 -21.44 8.57 6.93
C GLY A 165 -22.54 7.87 6.14
N GLU A 166 -23.00 8.46 5.05
CA GLU A 166 -23.95 7.82 4.13
C GLU A 166 -23.30 7.55 2.77
N TYR A 167 -23.67 6.46 2.14
CA TYR A 167 -23.25 6.12 0.79
C TYR A 167 -24.44 5.55 0.00
N THR A 168 -24.35 5.66 -1.31
CA THR A 168 -25.29 5.01 -2.23
C THR A 168 -24.65 3.79 -2.86
N ILE A 169 -25.45 2.78 -3.17
CA ILE A 169 -25.02 1.59 -3.88
C ILE A 169 -26.08 1.21 -4.91
N GLU A 170 -25.66 1.04 -6.15
CA GLU A 170 -26.54 0.71 -7.27
C GLU A 170 -25.88 -0.30 -8.21
N ARG A 171 -26.67 -0.94 -9.05
CA ARG A 171 -26.14 -1.76 -10.14
C ARG A 171 -25.51 -0.87 -11.20
N ALA A 172 -24.45 -1.36 -11.81
CA ALA A 172 -23.76 -0.70 -12.92
C ALA A 172 -23.39 -1.74 -13.98
N ASP A 173 -23.01 -1.28 -15.14
CA ASP A 173 -22.42 -2.11 -16.18
C ASP A 173 -20.89 -1.88 -16.20
N LYS A 174 -20.11 -2.96 -16.12
CA LYS A 174 -18.65 -2.91 -16.25
C LYS A 174 -18.17 -4.14 -17.01
N ALA A 175 -17.68 -3.92 -18.23
CA ALA A 175 -17.24 -5.00 -19.11
C ALA A 175 -16.03 -5.77 -18.56
N ALA A 176 -15.04 -5.07 -18.00
CA ALA A 176 -13.86 -5.69 -17.41
C ALA A 176 -14.08 -5.98 -15.92
N ARG A 177 -13.50 -7.10 -15.40
CA ARG A 177 -13.39 -7.33 -13.96
C ARG A 177 -12.49 -6.28 -13.30
N GLY A 178 -12.48 -6.25 -11.97
CA GLY A 178 -11.64 -5.35 -11.18
C GLY A 178 -12.38 -4.13 -10.67
N THR A 179 -11.66 -3.13 -10.21
CA THR A 179 -12.20 -1.99 -9.50
C THR A 179 -11.65 -0.68 -10.05
N ASP A 180 -12.54 0.30 -10.25
CA ASP A 180 -12.18 1.69 -10.54
C ASP A 180 -12.55 2.54 -9.31
N VAL A 181 -11.58 3.26 -8.75
CA VAL A 181 -11.80 4.22 -7.67
C VAL A 181 -11.62 5.62 -8.24
N ILE A 182 -12.70 6.37 -8.36
CA ILE A 182 -12.77 7.70 -8.96
C ILE A 182 -12.84 8.73 -7.83
N LEU A 183 -11.80 9.55 -7.71
CA LEU A 183 -11.69 10.63 -6.74
C LEU A 183 -12.09 11.94 -7.39
N HIS A 184 -13.15 12.58 -6.87
CA HIS A 184 -13.51 13.94 -7.24
C HIS A 184 -12.74 14.88 -6.32
N LEU A 185 -11.67 15.48 -6.86
CA LEU A 185 -10.68 16.21 -6.06
C LEU A 185 -11.26 17.49 -5.47
N ARG A 186 -10.87 17.77 -4.22
CA ARG A 186 -11.17 19.00 -3.52
C ARG A 186 -10.59 20.21 -4.24
N GLU A 187 -11.17 21.35 -4.00
CA GLU A 187 -10.58 22.63 -4.39
C GLU A 187 -9.20 22.78 -3.72
N GLY A 188 -8.19 23.20 -4.49
CA GLY A 188 -6.82 23.32 -4.03
C GLY A 188 -5.93 22.08 -4.18
N GLU A 189 -6.48 20.94 -4.64
CA GLU A 189 -5.69 19.71 -4.91
C GLU A 189 -5.30 19.55 -6.39
N ASP A 190 -5.20 20.66 -7.14
CA ASP A 190 -4.91 20.68 -8.59
C ASP A 190 -3.56 20.06 -8.96
N GLU A 191 -2.58 20.07 -8.05
CA GLU A 191 -1.29 19.42 -8.28
C GLU A 191 -1.42 17.92 -8.58
N LEU A 192 -2.48 17.26 -8.07
CA LEU A 192 -2.76 15.86 -8.31
C LEU A 192 -3.37 15.58 -9.71
N LEU A 193 -3.66 16.62 -10.47
CA LEU A 193 -4.06 16.55 -11.87
C LEU A 193 -2.85 16.64 -12.83
N GLU A 194 -1.62 16.64 -12.29
CA GLU A 194 -0.40 16.70 -13.06
C GLU A 194 0.34 15.36 -13.04
N ASP A 195 0.65 14.82 -14.21
CA ASP A 195 1.30 13.51 -14.40
C ASP A 195 2.61 13.40 -13.61
N TRP A 196 3.45 14.44 -13.66
CA TRP A 196 4.74 14.45 -12.98
C TRP A 196 4.61 14.25 -11.47
N ARG A 197 3.55 14.82 -10.88
CA ARG A 197 3.28 14.72 -9.45
C ARG A 197 2.89 13.31 -9.06
N LEU A 198 2.00 12.69 -9.82
CA LEU A 198 1.58 11.31 -9.59
C LEU A 198 2.74 10.33 -9.82
N LYS A 199 3.55 10.54 -10.88
CA LYS A 199 4.77 9.74 -11.13
C LYS A 199 5.73 9.82 -9.93
N ALA A 200 5.94 11.01 -9.36
CA ALA A 200 6.79 11.18 -8.19
C ALA A 200 6.25 10.41 -6.97
N ILE A 201 4.94 10.45 -6.71
CA ILE A 201 4.31 9.73 -5.60
C ILE A 201 4.42 8.21 -5.81
N VAL A 202 4.12 7.71 -7.03
CA VAL A 202 4.23 6.27 -7.35
C VAL A 202 5.66 5.77 -7.15
N ARG A 203 6.66 6.48 -7.69
CA ARG A 203 8.07 6.12 -7.53
C ARG A 203 8.53 6.13 -6.09
N LYS A 204 8.03 7.06 -5.29
CA LYS A 204 8.39 7.15 -3.87
C LYS A 204 7.85 5.98 -3.05
N TYR A 205 6.56 5.65 -3.22
CA TYR A 205 5.87 4.73 -2.30
C TYR A 205 5.62 3.33 -2.86
N SER A 206 5.55 3.18 -4.18
CA SER A 206 5.04 1.98 -4.84
C SER A 206 5.93 1.47 -5.97
N ASP A 207 7.19 1.92 -6.02
CA ASP A 207 8.12 1.59 -7.12
C ASP A 207 8.36 0.08 -7.25
N HIS A 208 8.37 -0.64 -6.14
CA HIS A 208 8.75 -2.04 -6.06
C HIS A 208 7.60 -3.02 -5.83
N ILE A 209 6.36 -2.58 -5.91
CA ILE A 209 5.21 -3.50 -5.83
C ILE A 209 5.20 -4.44 -7.04
N GLY A 210 4.70 -5.67 -6.85
CA GLY A 210 4.75 -6.73 -7.86
C GLY A 210 3.72 -6.63 -9.00
N VAL A 211 3.17 -5.44 -9.25
CA VAL A 211 2.19 -5.15 -10.30
C VAL A 211 2.61 -3.87 -11.03
N ALA A 212 2.51 -3.86 -12.35
CA ALA A 212 2.79 -2.67 -13.14
C ALA A 212 1.78 -1.56 -12.84
N VAL A 213 2.28 -0.34 -12.59
CA VAL A 213 1.48 0.88 -12.44
C VAL A 213 1.68 1.74 -13.67
N LEU A 214 0.60 2.05 -14.36
CA LEU A 214 0.60 2.82 -15.60
C LEU A 214 -0.04 4.18 -15.37
N ILE A 215 0.58 5.23 -15.90
CA ILE A 215 0.01 6.59 -16.05
C ILE A 215 0.09 6.93 -17.52
N ASN A 216 -1.05 7.26 -18.16
CA ASN A 216 -1.12 7.52 -19.59
C ASN A 216 -0.48 6.41 -20.44
N GLU A 217 -0.77 5.13 -20.10
CA GLU A 217 -0.24 3.90 -20.74
C GLU A 217 1.30 3.72 -20.64
N GLU A 218 1.99 4.57 -19.88
CA GLU A 218 3.41 4.44 -19.57
C GLU A 218 3.57 3.77 -18.21
N THR A 219 4.34 2.67 -18.13
CA THR A 219 4.70 2.05 -16.86
C THR A 219 5.65 2.97 -16.10
N VAL A 220 5.28 3.34 -14.88
CA VAL A 220 5.98 4.35 -14.07
C VAL A 220 6.74 3.79 -12.88
N ASN A 221 6.50 2.54 -12.52
CA ASN A 221 7.20 1.83 -11.45
C ASN A 221 8.08 0.70 -12.03
N GLN A 222 9.05 0.23 -11.22
CA GLN A 222 9.91 -0.88 -11.62
C GLN A 222 9.20 -2.24 -11.57
N ALA A 223 8.10 -2.35 -10.83
CA ALA A 223 7.32 -3.57 -10.60
C ALA A 223 8.16 -4.78 -10.12
N SER A 224 9.37 -4.54 -9.68
CA SER A 224 10.32 -5.52 -9.17
C SER A 224 11.17 -4.91 -8.06
N ALA A 225 11.66 -5.75 -7.18
CA ALA A 225 12.56 -5.35 -6.11
C ALA A 225 13.84 -6.16 -6.21
N LEU A 226 14.99 -5.49 -6.42
CA LEU A 226 16.29 -6.15 -6.55
C LEU A 226 16.54 -7.13 -5.41
N TRP A 227 16.25 -6.72 -4.19
CA TRP A 227 16.51 -7.49 -2.97
C TRP A 227 15.64 -8.73 -2.79
N THR A 228 14.59 -8.90 -3.61
CA THR A 228 13.77 -10.11 -3.57
C THR A 228 14.26 -11.20 -4.52
N ARG A 229 15.21 -10.88 -5.39
CA ARG A 229 15.79 -11.82 -6.35
C ARG A 229 16.87 -12.69 -5.68
N PRO A 230 17.08 -13.94 -6.16
CA PRO A 230 18.21 -14.74 -5.73
C PRO A 230 19.54 -14.01 -5.99
N LYS A 231 20.47 -14.09 -5.02
CA LYS A 231 21.80 -13.44 -5.16
C LYS A 231 22.54 -13.87 -6.42
N SER A 232 22.37 -15.12 -6.85
CA SER A 232 23.00 -15.68 -8.04
C SER A 232 22.51 -15.04 -9.36
N GLU A 233 21.38 -14.33 -9.33
CA GLU A 233 20.78 -13.67 -10.49
C GLU A 233 21.04 -12.17 -10.54
N ILE A 234 21.80 -11.64 -9.57
CA ILE A 234 22.08 -10.22 -9.43
C ILE A 234 23.58 -10.01 -9.72
N SER A 235 23.88 -9.19 -10.73
CA SER A 235 25.28 -8.84 -11.03
C SER A 235 25.80 -7.77 -10.07
N GLU A 236 27.12 -7.64 -10.00
CA GLU A 236 27.80 -6.61 -9.20
C GLU A 236 27.38 -5.20 -9.65
N GLU A 237 27.28 -4.99 -10.97
CA GLU A 237 26.84 -3.71 -11.54
C GLU A 237 25.43 -3.34 -11.05
N GLN A 238 24.51 -4.30 -10.96
CA GLN A 238 23.17 -4.08 -10.46
C GLN A 238 23.16 -3.70 -8.97
N TYR A 239 24.03 -4.31 -8.16
CA TYR A 239 24.19 -3.89 -6.75
C TYR A 239 24.74 -2.48 -6.64
N VAL A 240 25.72 -2.11 -7.46
CA VAL A 240 26.32 -0.76 -7.47
C VAL A 240 25.31 0.29 -7.95
N GLU A 241 24.56 -0.01 -9.00
CA GLU A 241 23.52 0.90 -9.52
C GLU A 241 22.43 1.13 -8.47
N PHE A 242 21.99 0.07 -7.81
CA PHE A 242 21.01 0.17 -6.73
C PHE A 242 21.54 1.00 -5.55
N TYR A 243 22.82 0.83 -5.18
CA TYR A 243 23.44 1.66 -4.15
C TYR A 243 23.41 3.15 -4.50
N ARG A 244 23.78 3.50 -5.74
CA ARG A 244 23.74 4.89 -6.21
C ARG A 244 22.34 5.50 -6.08
N HIS A 245 21.34 4.71 -6.37
CA HIS A 245 19.95 5.13 -6.25
C HIS A 245 19.50 5.31 -4.79
N VAL A 246 19.82 4.36 -3.91
CA VAL A 246 19.38 4.37 -2.50
C VAL A 246 20.22 5.29 -1.64
N GLY A 247 21.54 5.32 -1.87
CA GLY A 247 22.50 6.11 -1.10
C GLY A 247 22.63 7.56 -1.58
N HIS A 248 22.05 7.89 -2.75
CA HIS A 248 22.26 9.17 -3.44
C HIS A 248 23.74 9.51 -3.61
N ASP A 249 24.55 8.49 -3.87
CA ASP A 249 25.99 8.54 -4.04
C ASP A 249 26.36 8.19 -5.49
N PHE A 250 27.35 8.87 -6.05
CA PHE A 250 27.80 8.62 -7.43
C PHE A 250 28.94 7.58 -7.50
N GLU A 251 29.58 7.30 -6.37
CA GLU A 251 30.67 6.34 -6.28
C GLU A 251 30.15 4.92 -6.08
N ALA A 252 31.03 3.95 -6.24
CA ALA A 252 30.71 2.58 -5.88
C ALA A 252 30.83 2.37 -4.37
N PRO A 253 30.05 1.50 -3.76
CA PRO A 253 30.18 1.20 -2.33
C PRO A 253 31.48 0.45 -2.05
N LEU A 254 32.03 0.61 -0.84
CA LEU A 254 33.18 -0.18 -0.38
C LEU A 254 32.84 -1.67 -0.26
N ALA A 255 31.65 -1.96 0.25
CA ALA A 255 31.15 -3.32 0.43
C ALA A 255 29.63 -3.31 0.57
N TRP A 256 29.02 -4.49 0.36
CA TRP A 256 27.60 -4.70 0.64
C TRP A 256 27.33 -6.08 1.21
N THR A 257 26.16 -6.19 1.82
CA THR A 257 25.62 -7.47 2.27
C THR A 257 24.15 -7.56 1.86
N HIS A 258 23.78 -8.71 1.31
CA HIS A 258 22.40 -9.01 0.92
C HIS A 258 21.98 -10.29 1.66
N ASN A 259 21.07 -10.19 2.62
CA ASN A 259 20.63 -11.30 3.43
C ASN A 259 19.10 -11.42 3.43
N ARG A 260 18.66 -12.67 3.38
CA ARG A 260 17.27 -13.04 3.62
C ARG A 260 17.22 -13.87 4.90
N VAL A 261 16.45 -13.40 5.85
CA VAL A 261 16.23 -14.07 7.14
C VAL A 261 14.84 -14.68 7.09
N GLU A 262 14.79 -15.98 7.37
CA GLU A 262 13.55 -16.77 7.41
C GLU A 262 13.45 -17.40 8.81
N GLY A 263 12.25 -17.41 9.38
CA GLY A 263 12.01 -18.00 10.70
C GLY A 263 10.80 -17.39 11.39
N ARG A 264 10.98 -17.01 12.66
CA ARG A 264 9.92 -16.34 13.42
C ARG A 264 9.59 -14.95 12.87
N GLN A 265 10.58 -14.33 12.26
CA GLN A 265 10.47 -13.06 11.52
C GLN A 265 11.09 -13.28 10.16
N GLU A 266 10.42 -12.77 9.15
CA GLU A 266 10.89 -12.82 7.77
C GLU A 266 11.20 -11.43 7.27
N TYR A 267 12.46 -11.21 6.89
CA TYR A 267 12.88 -9.96 6.28
C TYR A 267 14.07 -10.15 5.36
N THR A 268 14.18 -9.26 4.40
CA THR A 268 15.36 -9.14 3.54
C THR A 268 16.06 -7.82 3.83
N GLN A 269 17.39 -7.85 3.90
CA GLN A 269 18.19 -6.64 4.03
C GLN A 269 19.24 -6.59 2.93
N LEU A 270 19.39 -5.40 2.34
CA LEU A 270 20.45 -5.08 1.41
C LEU A 270 21.12 -3.81 1.90
N LEU A 271 22.31 -3.98 2.49
CA LEU A 271 23.04 -2.94 3.20
C LEU A 271 24.35 -2.66 2.52
N TYR A 272 24.78 -1.40 2.52
CA TYR A 272 25.99 -0.92 1.88
C TYR A 272 26.83 -0.09 2.83
N ILE A 273 28.15 -0.24 2.69
CA ILE A 273 29.13 0.64 3.31
C ILE A 273 29.61 1.60 2.23
N PRO A 274 29.43 2.92 2.38
CA PRO A 274 29.99 3.91 1.46
C PRO A 274 31.50 3.81 1.34
N SER A 275 32.07 4.14 0.17
CA SER A 275 33.53 4.21 -0.04
C SER A 275 34.18 5.32 0.75
N HIS A 276 33.44 6.39 1.07
CA HIS A 276 33.87 7.53 1.86
C HIS A 276 32.93 7.77 3.02
N ALA A 277 33.46 8.32 4.11
CA ALA A 277 32.63 8.77 5.21
C ALA A 277 31.71 9.90 4.71
N PRO A 278 30.38 9.79 4.88
CA PRO A 278 29.50 10.87 4.53
C PRO A 278 29.91 12.17 5.23
N PHE A 279 29.90 13.29 4.52
CA PHE A 279 30.34 14.58 5.08
C PHE A 279 29.46 15.06 6.23
N ASP A 280 28.20 14.61 6.26
CA ASP A 280 27.18 14.89 7.28
C ASP A 280 27.20 13.86 8.44
N LEU A 281 28.17 12.94 8.46
CA LEU A 281 28.28 11.88 9.47
C LEU A 281 28.28 12.41 10.91
N TRP A 282 28.81 13.60 11.12
CA TRP A 282 28.93 14.23 12.43
C TRP A 282 27.77 15.21 12.73
N ASP A 283 26.89 15.47 11.77
CA ASP A 283 25.72 16.29 12.00
C ASP A 283 24.67 15.53 12.81
N ARG A 284 24.41 15.99 14.03
CA ARG A 284 23.43 15.37 14.94
C ARG A 284 21.97 15.69 14.54
N GLN A 285 21.75 16.69 13.71
CA GLN A 285 20.42 17.07 13.24
C GLN A 285 20.01 16.31 11.98
N HIS A 286 21.01 15.77 11.27
CA HIS A 286 20.72 14.94 10.09
C HIS A 286 20.29 13.54 10.51
N ARG A 287 19.12 13.14 10.07
CA ARG A 287 18.63 11.79 10.30
C ARG A 287 19.35 10.84 9.35
N HIS A 288 19.86 9.77 9.90
CA HIS A 288 20.55 8.73 9.16
C HIS A 288 19.85 7.40 9.45
N GLY A 289 19.54 6.66 8.44
CA GLY A 289 18.90 5.37 8.63
C GLY A 289 18.78 4.59 7.33
N LEU A 290 18.10 3.48 7.45
CA LEU A 290 17.79 2.62 6.32
C LEU A 290 16.41 2.96 5.77
N LYS A 291 16.21 2.73 4.48
CA LYS A 291 14.86 2.73 3.92
C LYS A 291 14.13 1.49 4.38
N LEU A 292 12.98 1.70 5.01
CA LEU A 292 12.11 0.61 5.45
C LEU A 292 11.00 0.38 4.44
N TYR A 293 10.90 -0.87 4.05
CA TYR A 293 9.77 -1.42 3.29
C TYR A 293 9.04 -2.46 4.11
N VAL A 294 7.74 -2.59 3.90
CA VAL A 294 6.95 -3.72 4.36
C VAL A 294 6.20 -4.29 3.16
N ARG A 295 6.53 -5.54 2.81
CA ARG A 295 5.98 -6.20 1.62
C ARG A 295 6.16 -5.37 0.35
N ARG A 296 7.36 -4.82 0.15
CA ARG A 296 7.78 -3.96 -0.97
C ARG A 296 7.10 -2.59 -1.06
N VAL A 297 6.28 -2.23 -0.09
CA VAL A 297 5.71 -0.89 0.03
C VAL A 297 6.61 -0.04 0.90
N PHE A 298 7.02 1.13 0.40
CA PHE A 298 7.83 2.06 1.14
C PHE A 298 7.06 2.62 2.36
N ILE A 299 7.70 2.54 3.51
CA ILE A 299 7.16 3.00 4.79
C ILE A 299 7.80 4.32 5.19
N MET A 300 9.12 4.34 5.26
CA MET A 300 9.86 5.53 5.67
C MET A 300 11.33 5.50 5.23
N ASP A 301 11.90 6.67 5.07
CA ASP A 301 13.35 6.88 5.09
C ASP A 301 13.84 6.95 6.53
N ASP A 302 15.14 6.80 6.70
CA ASP A 302 15.84 7.04 7.97
C ASP A 302 15.25 6.28 9.16
N ALA A 303 15.01 4.97 8.97
CA ALA A 303 14.56 4.09 10.04
C ALA A 303 15.70 3.87 11.07
N GLU A 304 15.94 4.89 11.90
CA GLU A 304 17.03 4.92 12.92
C GLU A 304 16.96 3.74 13.89
N GLN A 305 15.75 3.23 14.12
CA GLN A 305 15.51 2.12 15.03
C GLN A 305 16.13 0.79 14.56
N LEU A 306 16.34 0.66 13.24
CA LEU A 306 16.84 -0.57 12.62
C LEU A 306 18.37 -0.70 12.66
N MET A 307 19.08 0.36 13.04
CA MET A 307 20.55 0.37 13.03
C MET A 307 21.11 1.08 14.27
N PRO A 308 22.16 0.51 14.90
CA PRO A 308 22.86 1.20 15.97
C PRO A 308 23.46 2.53 15.51
N THR A 309 23.46 3.55 16.36
CA THR A 309 23.91 4.91 16.01
C THR A 309 25.34 4.99 15.49
N TYR A 310 26.21 4.06 15.92
CA TYR A 310 27.61 4.01 15.44
C TYR A 310 27.73 3.48 13.99
N LEU A 311 26.67 2.85 13.44
CA LEU A 311 26.58 2.40 12.05
C LEU A 311 25.73 3.35 11.17
N ARG A 312 25.47 4.56 11.61
CA ARG A 312 24.62 5.51 10.89
C ARG A 312 25.10 5.87 9.47
N PHE A 313 26.35 5.55 9.12
CA PHE A 313 26.88 5.70 7.78
C PHE A 313 26.41 4.60 6.81
N VAL A 314 25.88 3.50 7.30
CA VAL A 314 25.36 2.42 6.48
C VAL A 314 24.13 2.93 5.71
N ARG A 315 24.05 2.59 4.43
CA ARG A 315 22.92 2.88 3.54
C ARG A 315 22.26 1.58 3.11
N GLY A 316 21.06 1.64 2.62
CA GLY A 316 20.37 0.46 2.11
C GLY A 316 18.94 0.36 2.56
N ILE A 317 18.42 -0.86 2.48
CA ILE A 317 17.01 -1.15 2.77
C ILE A 317 16.86 -2.35 3.72
N VAL A 318 15.73 -2.33 4.41
CA VAL A 318 15.13 -3.50 5.07
C VAL A 318 13.71 -3.63 4.55
N ASP A 319 13.35 -4.82 4.11
CA ASP A 319 11.98 -5.17 3.69
C ASP A 319 11.48 -6.33 4.54
N SER A 320 10.51 -6.08 5.38
CA SER A 320 9.94 -7.07 6.30
C SER A 320 8.56 -7.52 5.86
N ASN A 321 8.29 -8.82 6.01
CA ASN A 321 6.95 -9.37 5.79
C ASN A 321 6.05 -9.23 7.02
N ASP A 322 6.63 -9.18 8.21
CA ASP A 322 5.94 -9.38 9.49
C ASP A 322 6.02 -8.18 10.44
N LEU A 323 6.76 -7.13 10.09
CA LEU A 323 6.92 -5.99 10.97
C LEU A 323 5.56 -5.34 11.27
N PRO A 324 5.15 -5.27 12.55
CA PRO A 324 3.90 -4.66 12.91
C PRO A 324 3.95 -3.15 12.68
N LEU A 325 3.02 -2.66 11.90
CA LEU A 325 2.82 -1.24 11.63
C LEU A 325 1.59 -0.76 12.40
N ASN A 326 1.56 0.52 12.75
CA ASN A 326 0.34 1.17 13.19
C ASN A 326 -0.64 1.40 12.01
N VAL A 327 -1.79 1.97 12.30
CA VAL A 327 -2.83 2.20 11.29
C VAL A 327 -2.37 3.16 10.18
N SER A 328 -1.47 4.12 10.50
CA SER A 328 -0.85 5.04 9.53
C SER A 328 0.32 4.42 8.76
N ARG A 329 0.61 3.14 8.99
CA ARG A 329 1.79 2.41 8.48
C ARG A 329 3.11 3.05 8.88
N GLU A 330 3.18 3.56 10.09
CA GLU A 330 4.43 3.98 10.72
C GLU A 330 4.93 2.85 11.63
N ILE A 331 6.25 2.80 11.81
CA ILE A 331 6.87 1.79 12.67
C ILE A 331 6.49 2.00 14.15
N LEU A 332 6.17 0.94 14.85
CA LEU A 332 5.98 0.98 16.30
C LEU A 332 7.34 1.17 16.98
N GLN A 333 7.53 2.30 17.66
CA GLN A 333 8.82 2.74 18.22
C GLN A 333 9.47 1.77 19.23
N GLN A 334 8.71 0.87 19.82
CA GLN A 334 9.19 -0.12 20.79
C GLN A 334 8.58 -1.49 20.50
N SER A 335 9.01 -2.11 19.41
CA SER A 335 8.63 -3.48 19.05
C SER A 335 9.80 -4.42 19.25
N LYS A 336 9.55 -5.59 19.87
CA LYS A 336 10.55 -6.68 19.94
C LYS A 336 11.00 -7.13 18.53
N ASP A 337 10.14 -6.92 17.54
CA ASP A 337 10.43 -7.27 16.16
C ASP A 337 11.44 -6.31 15.54
N VAL A 338 11.39 -5.03 15.89
CA VAL A 338 12.40 -4.02 15.49
C VAL A 338 13.75 -4.33 16.14
N GLU A 339 13.76 -4.69 17.44
CA GLU A 339 14.98 -5.07 18.14
C GLU A 339 15.64 -6.34 17.55
N ALA A 340 14.85 -7.27 17.04
CA ALA A 340 15.36 -8.50 16.44
C ALA A 340 15.94 -8.29 15.03
N ILE A 341 15.47 -7.26 14.30
CA ILE A 341 16.02 -6.87 12.99
C ILE A 341 17.33 -6.09 13.15
N ARG A 342 17.42 -5.28 14.23
CA ARG A 342 18.59 -4.48 14.59
C ARG A 342 19.77 -5.33 15.03
#